data_cf523ad1332a13b4d64a8caa91b31611
#
_entry.id   cf523ad1332a13b4d64a8caa91b31611
#
_cell.length_a   1.000
_cell.length_b   1.000
_cell.length_c   1.000
_cell.angle_alpha   90.00
_cell.angle_beta   90.00
_cell.angle_gamma   90.00
#
_symmetry.space_group_name_H-M   'P 1'
#
loop_
_entity.id
_entity.type
_entity.pdbx_description
1 polymer ?
#
loop_
_entity_poly.entity_id
_entity_poly.type
_entity_poly.pdbx_seq_one_letter_code
_entity_poly.pdbx_strand_id
1 'polypeptide(L)'
;MEKFFHLKENHTDVKTEVMAGITTFMTMAYILAVNPNILSAAGMDAKAVLIATSLVAFVGTMLMAFLANYPFALAPGMGLNAYFAYTVVLSMGYSWQMALLAVFVEGIVFIVLSLTNVREAIFNAIPLTLKSAVSVGIGLFVAFVGLQNAKLIVNSDSTLLTYQHFKGETFHSVGIGALLTLIGVLLIAVMLIKNVKGAILYGIILTWVLGIICELTGIYVPDAEAGMYSVIPTAFVSFDFSYLGNTFGQVFNLDFTNFNIGNFIVVMFAFLFVDLFDTLGTLIGVASKADMLDEEGKLPRIKGALLADAIATSAGAVLGTSTTTTYVESASGVTEGGRTGLTAATTAVLFLLASIFSPLFLTIPSFATAPALIVVGFYMMGAVAMINFDDMTDAIPAFLTILVMPLAYSISEGIAIGVVSWTLINLLSGKAKEKKITPLMYVLTVLFILKYIFL
;
A
#
# COMPACT_ATOMS: atom_id res chain seq x y z
N MET A 1 28.48 -14.87 -2.99
CA MET A 1 27.81 -13.86 -2.19
C MET A 1 28.62 -12.56 -2.10
N GLU A 2 29.88 -12.60 -1.63
CA GLU A 2 30.72 -11.39 -1.51
C GLU A 2 30.85 -10.59 -2.82
N LYS A 3 31.05 -11.24 -3.97
CA LYS A 3 31.17 -10.59 -5.29
C LYS A 3 29.90 -9.83 -5.73
N PHE A 4 28.73 -10.18 -5.21
CA PHE A 4 27.45 -9.57 -5.60
C PHE A 4 26.96 -8.55 -4.58
N PHE A 5 27.10 -8.85 -3.30
CA PHE A 5 26.48 -8.06 -2.25
C PHE A 5 27.49 -7.14 -1.50
N HIS A 6 28.81 -7.32 -1.72
CA HIS A 6 29.86 -6.49 -1.12
C HIS A 6 29.71 -6.39 0.41
N LEU A 7 29.54 -7.56 1.07
CA LEU A 7 29.22 -7.63 2.50
C LEU A 7 30.26 -6.93 3.37
N LYS A 8 31.56 -7.15 3.07
CA LYS A 8 32.67 -6.54 3.83
C LYS A 8 32.71 -5.03 3.69
N GLU A 9 32.45 -4.51 2.49
CA GLU A 9 32.41 -3.07 2.22
C GLU A 9 31.25 -2.40 2.96
N ASN A 10 30.14 -3.14 3.16
CA ASN A 10 28.97 -2.67 3.89
C ASN A 10 28.98 -3.06 5.38
N HIS A 11 30.14 -3.48 5.91
CA HIS A 11 30.33 -3.83 7.34
C HIS A 11 29.31 -4.82 7.89
N THR A 12 28.94 -5.85 7.11
CA THR A 12 27.94 -6.87 7.47
C THR A 12 28.44 -8.28 7.15
N ASP A 13 27.70 -9.27 7.55
CA ASP A 13 27.96 -10.69 7.30
C ASP A 13 26.68 -11.45 6.88
N VAL A 14 26.87 -12.67 6.32
CA VAL A 14 25.77 -13.50 5.80
C VAL A 14 24.70 -13.78 6.86
N LYS A 15 25.08 -14.03 8.12
CA LYS A 15 24.15 -14.35 9.20
C LYS A 15 23.28 -13.16 9.53
N THR A 16 23.88 -11.98 9.67
CA THR A 16 23.18 -10.72 9.93
C THR A 16 22.19 -10.40 8.82
N GLU A 17 22.63 -10.51 7.55
CA GLU A 17 21.77 -10.24 6.39
C GLU A 17 20.58 -11.20 6.29
N VAL A 18 20.80 -12.51 6.54
CA VAL A 18 19.72 -13.50 6.52
C VAL A 18 18.74 -13.25 7.67
N MET A 19 19.22 -12.97 8.88
CA MET A 19 18.34 -12.64 10.01
C MET A 19 17.54 -11.37 9.76
N ALA A 20 18.16 -10.34 9.18
CA ALA A 20 17.50 -9.11 8.76
C ALA A 20 16.41 -9.38 7.71
N GLY A 21 16.69 -10.26 6.74
CA GLY A 21 15.70 -10.66 5.72
C GLY A 21 14.51 -11.43 6.30
N ILE A 22 14.74 -12.33 7.26
CA ILE A 22 13.66 -13.01 8.00
C ILE A 22 12.82 -11.99 8.78
N THR A 23 13.45 -11.04 9.45
CA THR A 23 12.75 -9.97 10.20
C THR A 23 11.90 -9.10 9.27
N THR A 24 12.44 -8.69 8.13
CA THR A 24 11.68 -7.94 7.11
C THR A 24 10.48 -8.75 6.61
N PHE A 25 10.67 -10.03 6.27
CA PHE A 25 9.57 -10.90 5.87
C PHE A 25 8.48 -10.98 6.94
N MET A 26 8.85 -11.22 8.21
CA MET A 26 7.87 -11.33 9.30
C MET A 26 7.05 -10.04 9.49
N THR A 27 7.65 -8.88 9.24
CA THR A 27 6.93 -7.59 9.36
C THR A 27 6.04 -7.31 8.14
N MET A 28 6.32 -7.90 6.97
CA MET A 28 5.60 -7.69 5.72
C MET A 28 4.63 -8.82 5.35
N ALA A 29 4.76 -10.02 5.93
CA ALA A 29 4.01 -11.21 5.50
C ALA A 29 2.47 -11.05 5.60
N TYR A 30 2.00 -10.08 6.37
CA TYR A 30 0.58 -9.75 6.45
C TYR A 30 -0.04 -9.36 5.10
N ILE A 31 0.76 -8.88 4.12
CA ILE A 31 0.27 -8.52 2.79
C ILE A 31 -0.32 -9.72 2.05
N LEU A 32 0.16 -10.93 2.34
CA LEU A 32 -0.35 -12.18 1.77
C LEU A 32 -1.81 -12.47 2.17
N ALA A 33 -2.27 -11.94 3.29
CA ALA A 33 -3.67 -12.00 3.71
C ALA A 33 -4.44 -10.74 3.30
N VAL A 34 -3.82 -9.56 3.43
CA VAL A 34 -4.48 -8.27 3.22
C VAL A 34 -4.75 -8.01 1.73
N ASN A 35 -3.77 -8.25 0.84
CA ASN A 35 -3.94 -7.93 -0.57
C ASN A 35 -5.02 -8.78 -1.27
N PRO A 36 -5.08 -10.12 -1.10
CA PRO A 36 -6.19 -10.91 -1.61
C PRO A 36 -7.55 -10.46 -1.07
N ASN A 37 -7.62 -10.08 0.20
CA ASN A 37 -8.85 -9.60 0.81
C ASN A 37 -9.36 -8.30 0.16
N ILE A 38 -8.45 -7.34 -0.11
CA ILE A 38 -8.79 -6.07 -0.75
C ILE A 38 -9.18 -6.28 -2.23
N LEU A 39 -8.35 -7.00 -3.00
CA LEU A 39 -8.57 -7.15 -4.44
C LEU A 39 -9.73 -8.10 -4.78
N SER A 40 -10.08 -9.03 -3.89
CA SER A 40 -11.28 -9.86 -4.06
C SER A 40 -12.58 -9.04 -4.00
N ALA A 41 -12.59 -7.91 -3.29
CA ALA A 41 -13.71 -6.97 -3.32
C ALA A 41 -13.95 -6.40 -4.74
N ALA A 42 -12.92 -6.31 -5.56
CA ALA A 42 -12.99 -5.93 -6.98
C ALA A 42 -13.41 -7.09 -7.91
N GLY A 43 -13.75 -8.27 -7.37
CA GLY A 43 -14.14 -9.46 -8.15
C GLY A 43 -12.98 -10.31 -8.64
N MET A 44 -11.75 -10.08 -8.17
CA MET A 44 -10.59 -10.91 -8.50
C MET A 44 -10.56 -12.20 -7.66
N ASP A 45 -10.04 -13.29 -8.24
CA ASP A 45 -9.87 -14.55 -7.50
C ASP A 45 -8.82 -14.39 -6.39
N ALA A 46 -9.25 -14.53 -5.14
CA ALA A 46 -8.39 -14.31 -3.97
C ALA A 46 -7.15 -15.23 -3.94
N LYS A 47 -7.27 -16.50 -4.39
CA LYS A 47 -6.14 -17.43 -4.44
C LYS A 47 -5.16 -17.07 -5.54
N ALA A 48 -5.66 -16.65 -6.71
CA ALA A 48 -4.83 -16.14 -7.79
C ALA A 48 -4.07 -14.87 -7.35
N VAL A 49 -4.75 -13.93 -6.72
CA VAL A 49 -4.16 -12.69 -6.19
C VAL A 49 -3.08 -13.00 -5.14
N LEU A 50 -3.30 -13.96 -4.24
CA LEU A 50 -2.29 -14.36 -3.26
C LEU A 50 -1.02 -14.88 -3.94
N ILE A 51 -1.18 -15.78 -4.91
CA ILE A 51 -0.06 -16.34 -5.66
C ILE A 51 0.66 -15.21 -6.44
N ALA A 52 -0.10 -14.33 -7.12
CA ALA A 52 0.45 -13.17 -7.83
C ALA A 52 1.21 -12.23 -6.87
N THR A 53 0.66 -11.98 -5.67
CA THR A 53 1.30 -11.17 -4.62
C THR A 53 2.64 -11.76 -4.17
N SER A 54 2.66 -13.07 -3.89
CA SER A 54 3.90 -13.77 -3.51
C SER A 54 4.96 -13.72 -4.62
N LEU A 55 4.54 -13.94 -5.86
CA LEU A 55 5.44 -13.94 -7.01
C LEU A 55 5.99 -12.55 -7.32
N VAL A 56 5.15 -11.51 -7.29
CA VAL A 56 5.63 -10.15 -7.55
C VAL A 56 6.52 -9.63 -6.41
N ALA A 57 6.19 -9.97 -5.15
CA ALA A 57 7.06 -9.66 -4.03
C ALA A 57 8.43 -10.35 -4.17
N PHE A 58 8.45 -11.62 -4.61
CA PHE A 58 9.68 -12.31 -4.94
C PHE A 58 10.44 -11.60 -6.07
N VAL A 59 9.82 -11.37 -7.21
CA VAL A 59 10.46 -10.76 -8.40
C VAL A 59 10.95 -9.35 -8.08
N GLY A 60 10.09 -8.48 -7.54
CA GLY A 60 10.42 -7.09 -7.25
C GLY A 60 11.54 -6.96 -6.21
N THR A 61 11.48 -7.76 -5.14
CA THR A 61 12.49 -7.75 -4.08
C THR A 61 13.82 -8.34 -4.58
N MET A 62 13.80 -9.36 -5.45
CA MET A 62 15.01 -9.84 -6.12
C MET A 62 15.61 -8.79 -7.05
N LEU A 63 14.79 -8.07 -7.82
CA LEU A 63 15.27 -6.96 -8.64
C LEU A 63 15.94 -5.88 -7.78
N MET A 64 15.34 -5.52 -6.64
CA MET A 64 15.96 -4.61 -5.68
C MET A 64 17.31 -5.11 -5.19
N ALA A 65 17.40 -6.40 -4.87
CA ALA A 65 18.64 -7.04 -4.43
C ALA A 65 19.76 -6.94 -5.46
N PHE A 66 19.45 -7.14 -6.75
CA PHE A 66 20.46 -7.22 -7.80
C PHE A 66 20.74 -5.87 -8.49
N LEU A 67 19.71 -5.03 -8.71
CA LEU A 67 19.87 -3.76 -9.42
C LEU A 67 20.37 -2.64 -8.51
N ALA A 68 19.96 -2.65 -7.24
CA ALA A 68 20.32 -1.59 -6.28
C ALA A 68 21.27 -2.07 -5.18
N ASN A 69 21.30 -3.36 -4.88
CA ASN A 69 21.99 -3.94 -3.72
C ASN A 69 21.53 -3.29 -2.40
N TYR A 70 20.22 -3.11 -2.22
CA TYR A 70 19.63 -2.55 -1.01
C TYR A 70 18.84 -3.59 -0.21
N PRO A 71 18.78 -3.46 1.13
CA PRO A 71 18.04 -4.36 2.01
C PRO A 71 16.53 -4.09 2.03
N PHE A 72 15.97 -3.53 0.95
CA PHE A 72 14.59 -3.11 0.87
C PHE A 72 13.73 -4.15 0.16
N ALA A 73 12.56 -4.42 0.68
CA ALA A 73 11.62 -5.36 0.10
C ALA A 73 10.44 -4.64 -0.56
N LEU A 74 9.92 -5.25 -1.62
CA LEU A 74 8.81 -4.76 -2.42
C LEU A 74 7.63 -5.73 -2.32
N ALA A 75 6.43 -5.16 -2.31
CA ALA A 75 5.18 -5.89 -2.42
C ALA A 75 4.07 -4.94 -2.91
N PRO A 76 2.86 -5.44 -3.28
CA PRO A 76 1.74 -4.58 -3.66
C PRO A 76 1.40 -3.56 -2.57
N GLY A 77 1.40 -2.27 -2.92
CA GLY A 77 1.21 -1.16 -1.99
C GLY A 77 -0.23 -1.05 -1.48
N MET A 78 -0.44 -1.00 -0.16
CA MET A 78 -1.80 -1.06 0.41
C MET A 78 -2.69 0.10 0.01
N GLY A 79 -2.17 1.32 -0.04
CA GLY A 79 -2.92 2.50 -0.50
C GLY A 79 -3.34 2.35 -1.96
N LEU A 80 -2.45 1.83 -2.80
CA LEU A 80 -2.68 1.57 -4.21
C LEU A 80 -3.64 0.40 -4.43
N ASN A 81 -3.57 -0.66 -3.60
CA ASN A 81 -4.53 -1.77 -3.61
C ASN A 81 -5.96 -1.28 -3.31
N ALA A 82 -6.09 -0.44 -2.28
CA ALA A 82 -7.37 0.15 -1.91
C ALA A 82 -7.90 1.11 -2.99
N TYR A 83 -7.05 1.95 -3.58
CA TYR A 83 -7.39 2.79 -4.71
C TYR A 83 -7.85 1.95 -5.91
N PHE A 84 -7.11 0.89 -6.25
CA PHE A 84 -7.46 -0.05 -7.31
C PHE A 84 -8.87 -0.63 -7.10
N ALA A 85 -9.11 -1.26 -5.95
CA ALA A 85 -10.34 -2.01 -5.71
C ALA A 85 -11.54 -1.08 -5.48
N TYR A 86 -11.41 -0.14 -4.56
CA TYR A 86 -12.57 0.63 -4.10
C TYR A 86 -12.84 1.86 -4.96
N THR A 87 -11.81 2.56 -5.42
CA THR A 87 -12.02 3.75 -6.24
C THR A 87 -12.19 3.37 -7.71
N VAL A 88 -11.20 2.70 -8.32
CA VAL A 88 -11.20 2.47 -9.76
C VAL A 88 -12.25 1.44 -10.16
N VAL A 89 -12.30 0.29 -9.48
CA VAL A 89 -13.25 -0.77 -9.87
C VAL A 89 -14.64 -0.51 -9.30
N LEU A 90 -14.81 -0.36 -8.00
CA LEU A 90 -16.13 -0.31 -7.38
C LEU A 90 -16.82 1.05 -7.54
N SER A 91 -16.10 2.17 -7.39
CA SER A 91 -16.70 3.50 -7.45
C SER A 91 -16.81 4.03 -8.89
N MET A 92 -15.74 3.90 -9.70
CA MET A 92 -15.74 4.39 -11.09
C MET A 92 -16.32 3.36 -12.09
N GLY A 93 -16.55 2.10 -11.68
CA GLY A 93 -17.19 1.07 -12.49
C GLY A 93 -16.29 0.47 -13.56
N TYR A 94 -14.97 0.63 -13.48
CA TYR A 94 -14.05 -0.04 -14.38
C TYR A 94 -13.93 -1.53 -14.08
N SER A 95 -13.71 -2.35 -15.10
CA SER A 95 -13.32 -3.74 -14.87
C SER A 95 -11.94 -3.79 -14.21
N TRP A 96 -11.69 -4.81 -13.40
CA TRP A 96 -10.39 -4.97 -12.77
C TRP A 96 -9.25 -5.21 -13.79
N GLN A 97 -9.57 -5.75 -14.97
CA GLN A 97 -8.64 -5.87 -16.10
C GLN A 97 -8.19 -4.48 -16.60
N MET A 98 -9.15 -3.54 -16.70
CA MET A 98 -8.84 -2.16 -17.10
C MET A 98 -8.01 -1.44 -16.03
N ALA A 99 -8.28 -1.71 -14.76
CA ALA A 99 -7.44 -1.20 -13.66
C ALA A 99 -6.02 -1.79 -13.72
N LEU A 100 -5.87 -3.09 -14.03
CA LEU A 100 -4.54 -3.70 -14.29
C LEU A 100 -3.83 -3.05 -15.48
N LEU A 101 -4.56 -2.69 -16.54
CA LEU A 101 -3.96 -1.96 -17.67
C LEU A 101 -3.41 -0.61 -17.22
N ALA A 102 -4.13 0.13 -16.37
CA ALA A 102 -3.65 1.41 -15.85
C ALA A 102 -2.35 1.23 -15.05
N VAL A 103 -2.28 0.21 -14.20
CA VAL A 103 -1.07 -0.17 -13.44
C VAL A 103 0.07 -0.60 -14.39
N PHE A 104 -0.23 -1.37 -15.43
CA PHE A 104 0.78 -1.80 -16.39
C PHE A 104 1.38 -0.61 -17.13
N VAL A 105 0.53 0.30 -17.64
CA VAL A 105 0.95 1.50 -18.36
C VAL A 105 1.75 2.43 -17.43
N GLU A 106 1.28 2.60 -16.18
CA GLU A 106 2.01 3.31 -15.13
C GLU A 106 3.44 2.77 -14.97
N GLY A 107 3.58 1.45 -14.80
CA GLY A 107 4.87 0.79 -14.64
C GLY A 107 5.80 1.02 -15.85
N ILE A 108 5.27 0.94 -17.09
CA ILE A 108 6.03 1.25 -18.30
C ILE A 108 6.48 2.72 -18.32
N VAL A 109 5.58 3.65 -17.98
CA VAL A 109 5.93 5.08 -17.87
C VAL A 109 7.05 5.26 -16.83
N PHE A 110 6.96 4.61 -15.69
CA PHE A 110 7.99 4.69 -14.66
C PHE A 110 9.33 4.08 -15.07
N ILE A 111 9.35 2.98 -15.84
CA ILE A 111 10.58 2.46 -16.41
C ILE A 111 11.27 3.56 -17.24
N VAL A 112 10.54 4.21 -18.14
CA VAL A 112 11.07 5.29 -18.97
C VAL A 112 11.57 6.48 -18.13
N LEU A 113 10.78 6.91 -17.15
CA LEU A 113 11.13 8.02 -16.26
C LEU A 113 12.34 7.70 -15.36
N SER A 114 12.49 6.45 -14.90
CA SER A 114 13.60 6.01 -14.06
C SER A 114 14.94 5.98 -14.83
N LEU A 115 14.89 5.69 -16.16
CA LEU A 115 16.05 5.73 -17.01
C LEU A 115 16.56 7.17 -17.25
N THR A 116 15.70 8.18 -17.13
CA THR A 116 15.95 9.57 -17.52
C THR A 116 16.12 10.56 -16.38
N ASN A 117 16.18 10.17 -15.11
CA ASN A 117 16.16 11.06 -13.92
C ASN A 117 14.93 11.97 -13.79
N VAL A 118 13.96 11.87 -14.67
CA VAL A 118 12.76 12.72 -14.65
C VAL A 118 11.88 12.41 -13.45
N ARG A 119 11.82 11.15 -13.01
CA ARG A 119 11.08 10.72 -11.81
C ARG A 119 11.51 11.50 -10.56
N GLU A 120 12.82 11.61 -10.34
CA GLU A 120 13.38 12.39 -9.24
C GLU A 120 13.09 13.89 -9.38
N ALA A 121 13.19 14.43 -10.60
CA ALA A 121 12.89 15.83 -10.87
C ALA A 121 11.42 16.17 -10.61
N ILE A 122 10.48 15.30 -11.00
CA ILE A 122 9.04 15.45 -10.70
C ILE A 122 8.81 15.44 -9.19
N PHE A 123 9.40 14.49 -8.47
CA PHE A 123 9.27 14.43 -7.01
C PHE A 123 9.76 15.72 -6.35
N ASN A 124 10.92 16.24 -6.77
CA ASN A 124 11.49 17.46 -6.21
C ASN A 124 10.71 18.73 -6.57
N ALA A 125 9.94 18.70 -7.65
CA ALA A 125 9.13 19.85 -8.09
C ALA A 125 7.86 20.08 -7.24
N ILE A 126 7.42 19.06 -6.48
CA ILE A 126 6.23 19.12 -5.64
C ILE A 126 6.59 19.59 -4.23
N PRO A 127 5.85 20.54 -3.62
CA PRO A 127 6.13 21.04 -2.28
C PRO A 127 6.12 19.93 -1.21
N LEU A 128 7.05 20.04 -0.25
CA LEU A 128 7.15 19.06 0.84
C LEU A 128 5.85 18.92 1.62
N THR A 129 5.16 20.04 1.87
CA THR A 129 3.86 20.07 2.54
C THR A 129 2.82 19.20 1.84
N LEU A 130 2.73 19.27 0.49
CA LEU A 130 1.79 18.44 -0.27
C LEU A 130 2.20 16.96 -0.26
N LYS A 131 3.50 16.66 -0.37
CA LYS A 131 4.00 15.28 -0.25
C LYS A 131 3.60 14.67 1.08
N SER A 132 3.82 15.40 2.17
CA SER A 132 3.46 14.98 3.53
C SER A 132 1.95 14.82 3.68
N ALA A 133 1.16 15.77 3.16
CA ALA A 133 -0.29 15.71 3.19
C ALA A 133 -0.86 14.51 2.42
N VAL A 134 -0.28 14.18 1.26
CA VAL A 134 -0.65 12.98 0.48
C VAL A 134 -0.39 11.73 1.30
N SER A 135 0.79 11.58 1.91
CA SER A 135 1.11 10.43 2.77
C SER A 135 0.11 10.28 3.93
N VAL A 136 -0.18 11.38 4.64
CA VAL A 136 -1.16 11.39 5.74
C VAL A 136 -2.56 11.03 5.26
N GLY A 137 -2.99 11.62 4.12
CA GLY A 137 -4.31 11.36 3.53
C GLY A 137 -4.48 9.89 3.10
N ILE A 138 -3.45 9.29 2.48
CA ILE A 138 -3.42 7.87 2.16
C ILE A 138 -3.52 7.04 3.43
N GLY A 139 -2.78 7.40 4.49
CA GLY A 139 -2.82 6.71 5.77
C GLY A 139 -4.22 6.70 6.39
N LEU A 140 -4.90 7.85 6.41
CA LEU A 140 -6.29 7.95 6.88
C LEU A 140 -7.25 7.17 5.98
N PHE A 141 -7.06 7.19 4.66
CA PHE A 141 -7.87 6.42 3.73
C PHE A 141 -7.74 4.91 3.98
N VAL A 142 -6.52 4.40 4.14
CA VAL A 142 -6.26 2.97 4.43
C VAL A 142 -6.85 2.57 5.79
N ALA A 143 -6.71 3.40 6.82
CA ALA A 143 -7.33 3.16 8.13
C ALA A 143 -8.86 3.15 8.04
N PHE A 144 -9.45 4.05 7.26
CA PHE A 144 -10.88 4.12 7.04
C PHE A 144 -11.42 2.86 6.31
N VAL A 145 -10.70 2.40 5.27
CA VAL A 145 -10.99 1.12 4.61
C VAL A 145 -10.94 -0.04 5.61
N GLY A 146 -9.93 -0.06 6.50
CA GLY A 146 -9.84 -1.05 7.57
C GLY A 146 -11.05 -1.04 8.50
N LEU A 147 -11.49 0.14 8.94
CA LEU A 147 -12.67 0.31 9.79
C LEU A 147 -13.97 -0.17 9.11
N GLN A 148 -14.10 0.05 7.80
CA GLN A 148 -15.27 -0.41 7.03
C GLN A 148 -15.22 -1.92 6.75
N ASN A 149 -14.07 -2.48 6.39
CA ASN A 149 -13.90 -3.91 6.17
C ASN A 149 -14.21 -4.73 7.44
N ALA A 150 -13.84 -4.18 8.60
CA ALA A 150 -14.18 -4.73 9.91
C ALA A 150 -15.64 -4.53 10.32
N LYS A 151 -16.43 -3.81 9.53
CA LYS A 151 -17.80 -3.38 9.88
C LYS A 151 -17.85 -2.56 11.18
N LEU A 152 -16.76 -1.92 11.61
CA LEU A 152 -16.76 -1.00 12.74
C LEU A 152 -17.47 0.30 12.39
N ILE A 153 -17.25 0.81 11.19
CA ILE A 153 -17.96 1.94 10.59
C ILE A 153 -18.80 1.40 9.43
N VAL A 154 -20.08 1.68 9.46
CA VAL A 154 -21.05 1.22 8.48
C VAL A 154 -21.84 2.40 7.91
N ASN A 155 -22.46 2.20 6.75
CA ASN A 155 -23.27 3.22 6.11
C ASN A 155 -24.52 3.52 6.95
N SER A 156 -24.97 4.78 6.90
CA SER A 156 -26.18 5.25 7.58
C SER A 156 -26.88 6.27 6.70
N ASP A 157 -28.16 6.05 6.44
CA ASP A 157 -28.98 6.95 5.61
C ASP A 157 -29.15 8.33 6.24
N SER A 158 -29.05 8.44 7.57
CA SER A 158 -29.22 9.70 8.29
C SER A 158 -27.94 10.52 8.47
N THR A 159 -26.77 9.85 8.54
CA THR A 159 -25.49 10.49 8.91
C THR A 159 -24.34 10.14 7.96
N LEU A 160 -24.61 9.50 6.81
CA LEU A 160 -23.66 8.87 5.88
C LEU A 160 -22.93 7.68 6.51
N LEU A 161 -22.37 7.84 7.69
CA LEU A 161 -21.60 6.84 8.41
C LEU A 161 -22.07 6.79 9.86
N THR A 162 -22.09 5.57 10.42
CA THR A 162 -22.34 5.35 11.84
C THR A 162 -21.45 4.23 12.37
N TYR A 163 -21.36 4.17 13.69
CA TYR A 163 -20.64 3.11 14.38
C TYR A 163 -21.51 1.86 14.50
N GLN A 164 -20.91 0.66 14.33
CA GLN A 164 -21.61 -0.62 14.49
C GLN A 164 -22.15 -0.79 15.91
N HIS A 165 -23.42 -1.13 16.02
CA HIS A 165 -23.98 -1.46 17.32
C HIS A 165 -23.60 -2.87 17.75
N PHE A 166 -23.11 -3.02 18.99
CA PHE A 166 -22.71 -4.31 19.58
C PHE A 166 -23.88 -5.02 20.28
N LYS A 167 -25.11 -4.77 19.86
CA LYS A 167 -26.32 -5.39 20.41
C LYS A 167 -27.28 -5.77 19.28
N GLY A 168 -28.05 -6.83 19.49
CA GLY A 168 -29.07 -7.27 18.56
C GLY A 168 -28.72 -8.57 17.82
N GLU A 169 -29.52 -8.90 16.82
CA GLU A 169 -29.45 -10.17 16.09
C GLU A 169 -28.13 -10.36 15.32
N THR A 170 -27.51 -9.26 14.84
CA THR A 170 -26.27 -9.30 14.08
C THR A 170 -25.01 -9.33 14.96
N PHE A 171 -25.15 -9.37 16.31
CA PHE A 171 -23.96 -9.38 17.18
C PHE A 171 -23.09 -10.60 16.95
N HIS A 172 -23.68 -11.78 16.82
CA HIS A 172 -22.95 -13.05 16.68
C HIS A 172 -22.32 -13.25 15.31
N SER A 173 -22.71 -12.50 14.29
CA SER A 173 -22.06 -12.53 12.97
C SER A 173 -21.14 -11.33 12.77
N VAL A 174 -21.66 -10.12 12.73
CA VAL A 174 -20.92 -8.89 12.40
C VAL A 174 -20.32 -8.23 13.64
N GLY A 175 -21.10 -8.10 14.73
CA GLY A 175 -20.71 -7.35 15.93
C GLY A 175 -19.49 -7.94 16.63
N ILE A 176 -19.40 -9.27 16.72
CA ILE A 176 -18.24 -9.94 17.32
C ILE A 176 -16.98 -9.75 16.49
N GLY A 177 -17.06 -9.77 15.14
CA GLY A 177 -15.94 -9.48 14.26
C GLY A 177 -15.42 -8.05 14.46
N ALA A 178 -16.32 -7.07 14.55
CA ALA A 178 -15.95 -5.67 14.83
C ALA A 178 -15.28 -5.52 16.22
N LEU A 179 -15.76 -6.23 17.25
CA LEU A 179 -15.15 -6.26 18.58
C LEU A 179 -13.75 -6.89 18.53
N LEU A 180 -13.60 -8.01 17.84
CA LEU A 180 -12.29 -8.67 17.67
C LEU A 180 -11.30 -7.78 16.94
N THR A 181 -11.74 -6.94 15.99
CA THR A 181 -10.88 -5.94 15.35
C THR A 181 -10.33 -4.93 16.35
N LEU A 182 -11.15 -4.40 17.26
CA LEU A 182 -10.69 -3.48 18.31
C LEU A 182 -9.66 -4.15 19.23
N ILE A 183 -9.92 -5.40 19.61
CA ILE A 183 -8.96 -6.21 20.40
C ILE A 183 -7.67 -6.38 19.61
N GLY A 184 -7.74 -6.69 18.30
CA GLY A 184 -6.60 -6.83 17.43
C GLY A 184 -5.74 -5.55 17.36
N VAL A 185 -6.36 -4.38 17.22
CA VAL A 185 -5.65 -3.09 17.27
C VAL A 185 -4.91 -2.90 18.60
N LEU A 186 -5.57 -3.21 19.72
CA LEU A 186 -4.94 -3.13 21.05
C LEU A 186 -3.76 -4.10 21.21
N LEU A 187 -3.93 -5.35 20.72
CA LEU A 187 -2.84 -6.35 20.75
C LEU A 187 -1.64 -5.88 19.95
N ILE A 188 -1.85 -5.38 18.71
CA ILE A 188 -0.77 -4.85 17.89
C ILE A 188 -0.10 -3.67 18.60
N ALA A 189 -0.88 -2.71 19.12
CA ALA A 189 -0.35 -1.54 19.82
C ALA A 189 0.54 -1.91 21.02
N VAL A 190 0.09 -2.86 21.86
CA VAL A 190 0.87 -3.35 22.99
C VAL A 190 2.17 -4.03 22.54
N MET A 191 2.11 -4.85 21.48
CA MET A 191 3.30 -5.51 20.93
C MET A 191 4.29 -4.50 20.33
N LEU A 192 3.81 -3.45 19.67
CA LEU A 192 4.64 -2.37 19.13
C LEU A 192 5.34 -1.59 20.26
N ILE A 193 4.62 -1.25 21.33
CA ILE A 193 5.20 -0.59 22.52
C ILE A 193 6.29 -1.46 23.16
N LYS A 194 6.12 -2.77 23.14
CA LYS A 194 7.11 -3.74 23.62
C LYS A 194 8.22 -4.07 22.60
N ASN A 195 8.26 -3.39 21.47
CA ASN A 195 9.20 -3.63 20.37
C ASN A 195 9.22 -5.07 19.86
N VAL A 196 8.05 -5.74 19.83
CA VAL A 196 7.94 -7.10 19.28
C VAL A 196 8.04 -7.01 17.74
N LYS A 197 9.05 -7.68 17.18
CA LYS A 197 9.24 -7.77 15.73
C LYS A 197 8.11 -8.58 15.10
N GLY A 198 7.57 -8.11 13.98
CA GLY A 198 6.41 -8.75 13.35
C GLY A 198 5.08 -8.55 14.10
N ALA A 199 4.97 -7.53 14.97
CA ALA A 199 3.78 -7.23 15.78
C ALA A 199 2.48 -7.22 14.96
N ILE A 200 2.51 -6.71 13.73
CA ILE A 200 1.34 -6.66 12.85
C ILE A 200 0.91 -8.08 12.46
N LEU A 201 1.84 -8.92 12.03
CA LEU A 201 1.55 -10.32 11.67
C LEU A 201 1.04 -11.11 12.88
N TYR A 202 1.71 -11.01 14.02
CA TYR A 202 1.25 -11.66 15.24
C TYR A 202 -0.12 -11.15 15.69
N GLY A 203 -0.40 -9.86 15.53
CA GLY A 203 -1.71 -9.29 15.82
C GLY A 203 -2.81 -9.87 14.95
N ILE A 204 -2.56 -10.04 13.65
CA ILE A 204 -3.50 -10.72 12.74
C ILE A 204 -3.73 -12.16 13.20
N ILE A 205 -2.65 -12.92 13.45
CA ILE A 205 -2.74 -14.33 13.87
C ILE A 205 -3.50 -14.46 15.18
N LEU A 206 -3.17 -13.64 16.20
CA LEU A 206 -3.84 -13.68 17.49
C LEU A 206 -5.32 -13.32 17.38
N THR A 207 -5.66 -12.30 16.59
CA THR A 207 -7.06 -11.90 16.36
C THR A 207 -7.82 -13.01 15.63
N TRP A 208 -7.18 -13.66 14.66
CA TRP A 208 -7.77 -14.81 13.95
C TRP A 208 -7.97 -16.00 14.88
N VAL A 209 -6.99 -16.35 15.72
CA VAL A 209 -7.10 -17.43 16.73
C VAL A 209 -8.25 -17.13 17.69
N LEU A 210 -8.42 -15.88 18.16
CA LEU A 210 -9.58 -15.49 18.96
C LEU A 210 -10.87 -15.67 18.19
N GLY A 211 -10.90 -15.35 16.90
CA GLY A 211 -12.03 -15.63 16.01
C GLY A 211 -12.39 -17.11 15.93
N ILE A 212 -11.37 -17.99 15.77
CA ILE A 212 -11.56 -19.46 15.79
C ILE A 212 -12.16 -19.91 17.13
N ILE A 213 -11.64 -19.41 18.24
CA ILE A 213 -12.18 -19.74 19.58
C ILE A 213 -13.65 -19.29 19.69
N CYS A 214 -13.98 -18.09 19.20
CA CYS A 214 -15.34 -17.59 19.18
C CYS A 214 -16.27 -18.44 18.30
N GLU A 215 -15.80 -18.95 17.17
CA GLU A 215 -16.57 -19.84 16.29
C GLU A 215 -16.81 -21.21 16.96
N LEU A 216 -15.77 -21.80 17.55
CA LEU A 216 -15.89 -23.08 18.26
C LEU A 216 -16.80 -23.02 19.49
N THR A 217 -16.89 -21.87 20.14
CA THR A 217 -17.76 -21.64 21.31
C THR A 217 -19.17 -21.16 20.94
N GLY A 218 -19.46 -20.96 19.64
CA GLY A 218 -20.74 -20.45 19.17
C GLY A 218 -20.97 -18.95 19.43
N ILE A 219 -19.95 -18.21 19.83
CA ILE A 219 -20.03 -16.75 20.00
C ILE A 219 -19.97 -16.07 18.63
N TYR A 220 -19.12 -16.54 17.71
CA TYR A 220 -19.11 -16.15 16.31
C TYR A 220 -19.88 -17.20 15.49
N VAL A 221 -20.86 -16.75 14.75
CA VAL A 221 -21.66 -17.59 13.85
C VAL A 221 -21.47 -17.10 12.42
N PRO A 222 -20.89 -17.94 11.53
CA PRO A 222 -20.74 -17.57 10.12
C PRO A 222 -22.09 -17.21 9.49
N ASP A 223 -22.08 -16.13 8.70
CA ASP A 223 -23.24 -15.61 7.97
C ASP A 223 -22.77 -15.19 6.57
N ALA A 224 -22.98 -16.04 5.59
CA ALA A 224 -22.54 -15.81 4.22
C ALA A 224 -23.25 -14.62 3.55
N GLU A 225 -24.50 -14.30 3.94
CA GLU A 225 -25.23 -13.15 3.41
C GLU A 225 -24.63 -11.83 3.89
N ALA A 226 -24.13 -11.82 5.13
CA ALA A 226 -23.38 -10.69 5.69
C ALA A 226 -21.88 -10.64 5.26
N GLY A 227 -21.42 -11.61 4.46
CA GLY A 227 -20.03 -11.76 4.05
C GLY A 227 -19.11 -12.26 5.18
N MET A 228 -19.66 -12.91 6.20
CA MET A 228 -18.93 -13.47 7.34
C MET A 228 -18.84 -15.00 7.19
N TYR A 229 -17.66 -15.47 6.77
CA TYR A 229 -17.40 -16.88 6.52
C TYR A 229 -16.76 -17.57 7.73
N SER A 230 -16.73 -18.92 7.70
CA SER A 230 -15.97 -19.69 8.69
C SER A 230 -14.50 -19.30 8.67
N VAL A 231 -13.94 -19.14 9.85
CA VAL A 231 -12.54 -18.76 10.05
C VAL A 231 -11.62 -19.94 10.38
N ILE A 232 -12.17 -21.17 10.37
CA ILE A 232 -11.45 -22.40 10.66
C ILE A 232 -10.79 -22.88 9.37
N PRO A 233 -9.44 -23.05 9.33
CA PRO A 233 -8.75 -23.48 8.14
C PRO A 233 -9.05 -24.95 7.82
N THR A 234 -9.39 -25.23 6.58
CA THR A 234 -9.63 -26.61 6.10
C THR A 234 -8.37 -27.25 5.50
N ALA A 235 -7.39 -26.45 5.14
CA ALA A 235 -6.09 -26.89 4.62
C ALA A 235 -4.98 -25.92 5.03
N PHE A 236 -3.76 -26.41 5.20
CA PHE A 236 -2.62 -25.58 5.58
C PHE A 236 -1.68 -25.29 4.40
N VAL A 237 -1.57 -26.22 3.46
CA VAL A 237 -0.66 -26.12 2.32
C VAL A 237 -1.36 -26.47 1.02
N SER A 238 -0.93 -25.86 -0.08
CA SER A 238 -1.37 -26.16 -1.43
C SER A 238 -0.22 -25.96 -2.40
N PHE A 239 0.00 -26.92 -3.28
CA PHE A 239 0.93 -26.82 -4.40
C PHE A 239 0.21 -26.56 -5.72
N ASP A 240 -1.06 -26.22 -5.67
CA ASP A 240 -1.88 -25.90 -6.83
C ASP A 240 -1.74 -24.42 -7.20
N PHE A 241 -0.88 -24.16 -8.17
CA PHE A 241 -0.64 -22.84 -8.74
C PHE A 241 -1.48 -22.56 -9.98
N SER A 242 -2.35 -23.48 -10.40
CA SER A 242 -3.19 -23.32 -11.59
C SER A 242 -4.13 -22.11 -11.50
N TYR A 243 -4.53 -21.76 -10.29
CA TYR A 243 -5.36 -20.57 -10.02
C TYR A 243 -4.75 -19.26 -10.53
N LEU A 244 -3.42 -19.18 -10.62
CA LEU A 244 -2.76 -17.99 -11.20
C LEU A 244 -3.28 -17.68 -12.61
N GLY A 245 -3.70 -18.70 -13.38
CA GLY A 245 -4.30 -18.53 -14.70
C GLY A 245 -5.54 -17.65 -14.72
N ASN A 246 -6.24 -17.49 -13.59
CA ASN A 246 -7.42 -16.63 -13.48
C ASN A 246 -7.08 -15.15 -13.54
N THR A 247 -5.84 -14.76 -13.23
CA THR A 247 -5.39 -13.35 -13.22
C THR A 247 -4.21 -13.10 -14.15
N PHE A 248 -3.39 -14.11 -14.41
CA PHE A 248 -2.20 -13.97 -15.26
C PHE A 248 -2.57 -13.57 -16.69
N GLY A 249 -1.96 -12.50 -17.19
CA GLY A 249 -2.15 -11.98 -18.54
C GLY A 249 -3.51 -11.34 -18.79
N GLN A 250 -4.38 -11.26 -17.79
CA GLN A 250 -5.71 -10.65 -17.94
C GLN A 250 -5.64 -9.13 -18.21
N VAL A 251 -4.51 -8.51 -17.93
CA VAL A 251 -4.20 -7.13 -18.33
C VAL A 251 -4.31 -6.91 -19.86
N PHE A 252 -4.22 -7.96 -20.67
CA PHE A 252 -4.37 -7.93 -22.12
C PHE A 252 -5.75 -8.38 -22.60
N ASN A 253 -6.62 -8.86 -21.71
CA ASN A 253 -7.98 -9.29 -22.01
C ASN A 253 -8.97 -8.18 -21.67
N LEU A 254 -9.07 -7.18 -22.55
CA LEU A 254 -9.72 -5.91 -22.29
C LEU A 254 -11.08 -5.81 -23.00
N ASP A 255 -12.06 -5.26 -22.30
CA ASP A 255 -13.33 -4.81 -22.86
C ASP A 255 -13.35 -3.27 -22.89
N PHE A 256 -13.43 -2.69 -24.08
CA PHE A 256 -13.47 -1.25 -24.30
C PHE A 256 -14.88 -0.69 -24.48
N THR A 257 -15.92 -1.46 -24.17
CA THR A 257 -17.32 -1.09 -24.47
C THR A 257 -17.74 0.23 -23.81
N ASN A 258 -17.25 0.54 -22.61
CA ASN A 258 -17.51 1.79 -21.88
C ASN A 258 -16.22 2.56 -21.57
N PHE A 259 -15.21 2.44 -22.43
CA PHE A 259 -13.91 3.03 -22.17
C PHE A 259 -13.91 4.55 -22.41
N ASN A 260 -13.54 5.32 -21.40
CA ASN A 260 -13.29 6.75 -21.49
C ASN A 260 -11.79 7.02 -21.31
N ILE A 261 -11.14 7.46 -22.38
CA ILE A 261 -9.70 7.72 -22.38
C ILE A 261 -9.31 8.83 -21.39
N GLY A 262 -10.14 9.85 -21.19
CA GLY A 262 -9.87 10.94 -20.25
C GLY A 262 -9.83 10.43 -18.82
N ASN A 263 -10.84 9.67 -18.40
CA ASN A 263 -10.89 9.06 -17.07
C ASN A 263 -9.75 8.04 -16.89
N PHE A 264 -9.42 7.26 -17.92
CA PHE A 264 -8.30 6.31 -17.86
C PHE A 264 -6.95 7.02 -17.62
N ILE A 265 -6.70 8.12 -18.31
CA ILE A 265 -5.50 8.94 -18.09
C ILE A 265 -5.46 9.47 -16.66
N VAL A 266 -6.57 9.94 -16.10
CA VAL A 266 -6.64 10.41 -14.72
C VAL A 266 -6.34 9.28 -13.73
N VAL A 267 -6.90 8.09 -13.93
CA VAL A 267 -6.65 6.91 -13.10
C VAL A 267 -5.17 6.52 -13.16
N MET A 268 -4.60 6.43 -14.36
CA MET A 268 -3.19 6.11 -14.55
C MET A 268 -2.27 7.15 -13.88
N PHE A 269 -2.57 8.45 -14.04
CA PHE A 269 -1.82 9.49 -13.34
C PHE A 269 -1.95 9.42 -11.82
N ALA A 270 -3.12 9.05 -11.29
CA ALA A 270 -3.28 8.90 -9.86
C ALA A 270 -2.43 7.74 -9.32
N PHE A 271 -2.40 6.59 -9.99
CA PHE A 271 -1.49 5.50 -9.65
C PHE A 271 -0.03 5.99 -9.67
N LEU A 272 0.37 6.64 -10.75
CA LEU A 272 1.72 7.18 -10.94
C LEU A 272 2.13 8.15 -9.81
N PHE A 273 1.25 9.07 -9.41
CA PHE A 273 1.55 10.01 -8.33
C PHE A 273 1.63 9.32 -6.97
N VAL A 274 0.68 8.44 -6.67
CA VAL A 274 0.68 7.72 -5.37
C VAL A 274 1.93 6.86 -5.24
N ASP A 275 2.27 6.08 -6.27
CA ASP A 275 3.48 5.26 -6.28
C ASP A 275 4.76 6.09 -6.19
N LEU A 276 4.82 7.23 -6.91
CA LEU A 276 5.96 8.14 -6.83
C LEU A 276 6.26 8.59 -5.38
N PHE A 277 5.21 8.97 -4.65
CA PHE A 277 5.35 9.45 -3.28
C PHE A 277 5.62 8.33 -2.29
N ASP A 278 4.93 7.20 -2.45
CA ASP A 278 5.07 6.05 -1.58
C ASP A 278 6.49 5.46 -1.69
N THR A 279 6.92 5.16 -2.92
CA THR A 279 8.24 4.59 -3.17
C THR A 279 9.38 5.53 -2.78
N LEU A 280 9.38 6.79 -3.24
CA LEU A 280 10.48 7.71 -2.93
C LEU A 280 10.49 8.11 -1.46
N GLY A 281 9.33 8.33 -0.86
CA GLY A 281 9.20 8.61 0.56
C GLY A 281 9.74 7.46 1.42
N THR A 282 9.39 6.23 1.07
CA THR A 282 9.84 5.02 1.75
C THR A 282 11.34 4.78 1.56
N LEU A 283 11.85 4.86 0.32
CA LEU A 283 13.27 4.67 0.03
C LEU A 283 14.14 5.63 0.84
N ILE A 284 13.81 6.92 0.84
CA ILE A 284 14.57 7.94 1.58
C ILE A 284 14.39 7.75 3.10
N GLY A 285 13.16 7.48 3.55
CA GLY A 285 12.87 7.30 4.98
C GLY A 285 13.57 6.08 5.59
N VAL A 286 13.60 4.95 4.89
CA VAL A 286 14.30 3.74 5.35
C VAL A 286 15.81 3.90 5.23
N ALA A 287 16.30 4.48 4.11
CA ALA A 287 17.71 4.74 3.90
C ALA A 287 18.29 5.69 4.94
N SER A 288 17.55 6.72 5.37
CA SER A 288 17.95 7.63 6.44
C SER A 288 18.15 6.91 7.78
N LYS A 289 17.28 5.94 8.10
CA LYS A 289 17.42 5.11 9.33
C LYS A 289 18.61 4.15 9.27
N ALA A 290 19.11 3.89 8.07
CA ALA A 290 20.22 2.97 7.80
C ALA A 290 21.57 3.68 7.66
N ASP A 291 21.60 5.02 7.75
CA ASP A 291 22.75 5.86 7.42
C ASP A 291 23.29 5.59 6.01
N MET A 292 22.38 5.34 5.05
CA MET A 292 22.70 5.04 3.65
C MET A 292 22.63 6.26 2.73
N LEU A 293 22.25 7.42 3.24
CA LEU A 293 22.23 8.67 2.49
C LEU A 293 23.64 9.26 2.44
N ASP A 294 23.95 9.90 1.31
CA ASP A 294 25.21 10.66 1.16
C ASP A 294 25.17 11.99 1.95
N GLU A 295 26.28 12.75 1.92
CA GLU A 295 26.40 14.05 2.59
C GLU A 295 25.39 15.10 2.10
N GLU A 296 24.83 14.89 0.89
CA GLU A 296 23.81 15.76 0.30
C GLU A 296 22.38 15.28 0.64
N GLY A 297 22.23 14.20 1.43
CA GLY A 297 20.95 13.59 1.78
C GLY A 297 20.30 12.80 0.64
N LYS A 298 21.07 12.41 -0.38
CA LYS A 298 20.61 11.60 -1.52
C LYS A 298 20.92 10.13 -1.29
N LEU A 299 20.09 9.26 -1.85
CA LEU A 299 20.32 7.82 -1.83
C LEU A 299 21.19 7.42 -3.03
N PRO A 300 22.45 6.96 -2.81
CA PRO A 300 23.29 6.44 -3.89
C PRO A 300 22.56 5.29 -4.61
N ARG A 301 22.79 5.11 -5.92
CA ARG A 301 22.16 4.03 -6.72
C ARG A 301 20.61 4.03 -6.74
N ILE A 302 19.96 5.15 -6.41
CA ILE A 302 18.50 5.29 -6.40
C ILE A 302 17.85 4.86 -7.72
N LYS A 303 18.54 5.06 -8.87
CA LYS A 303 18.04 4.62 -10.18
C LYS A 303 17.79 3.12 -10.25
N GLY A 304 18.68 2.30 -9.67
CA GLY A 304 18.49 0.85 -9.61
C GLY A 304 17.26 0.46 -8.79
N ALA A 305 17.05 1.13 -7.66
CA ALA A 305 15.89 0.90 -6.81
C ALA A 305 14.57 1.31 -7.51
N LEU A 306 14.55 2.49 -8.14
CA LEU A 306 13.38 2.97 -8.88
C LEU A 306 13.06 2.12 -10.11
N LEU A 307 14.09 1.56 -10.76
CA LEU A 307 13.91 0.65 -11.89
C LEU A 307 13.37 -0.72 -11.42
N ALA A 308 13.85 -1.23 -10.29
CA ALA A 308 13.32 -2.47 -9.69
C ALA A 308 11.83 -2.33 -9.37
N ASP A 309 11.44 -1.22 -8.76
CA ASP A 309 10.07 -0.86 -8.43
C ASP A 309 9.16 -0.79 -9.68
N ALA A 310 9.59 -0.05 -10.71
CA ALA A 310 8.84 0.11 -11.96
C ALA A 310 8.66 -1.22 -12.74
N ILE A 311 9.69 -2.06 -12.78
CA ILE A 311 9.61 -3.39 -13.41
C ILE A 311 8.68 -4.30 -12.59
N ALA A 312 8.76 -4.24 -11.26
CA ALA A 312 7.90 -5.02 -10.38
C ALA A 312 6.43 -4.62 -10.53
N THR A 313 6.12 -3.33 -10.67
CA THR A 313 4.77 -2.82 -10.95
C THR A 313 4.21 -3.39 -12.26
N SER A 314 4.98 -3.30 -13.36
CA SER A 314 4.55 -3.86 -14.66
C SER A 314 4.40 -5.38 -14.59
N ALA A 315 5.31 -6.09 -13.93
CA ALA A 315 5.24 -7.54 -13.74
C ALA A 315 4.03 -7.93 -12.87
N GLY A 316 3.74 -7.14 -11.82
CA GLY A 316 2.59 -7.31 -10.95
C GLY A 316 1.27 -7.23 -11.72
N ALA A 317 1.11 -6.25 -12.57
CA ALA A 317 -0.07 -6.11 -13.43
C ALA A 317 -0.26 -7.31 -14.37
N VAL A 318 0.83 -7.86 -14.93
CA VAL A 318 0.78 -9.08 -15.76
C VAL A 318 0.44 -10.32 -14.94
N LEU A 319 0.95 -10.43 -13.71
CA LEU A 319 0.63 -11.52 -12.79
C LEU A 319 -0.81 -11.43 -12.25
N GLY A 320 -1.39 -10.23 -12.24
CA GLY A 320 -2.75 -9.98 -11.76
C GLY A 320 -2.79 -9.45 -10.32
N THR A 321 -1.94 -8.48 -10.02
CA THR A 321 -1.98 -7.70 -8.78
C THR A 321 -1.73 -6.22 -9.08
N SER A 322 -2.00 -5.35 -8.09
CA SER A 322 -1.87 -3.91 -8.24
C SER A 322 -0.40 -3.44 -8.20
N THR A 323 -0.19 -2.12 -8.22
CA THR A 323 1.12 -1.46 -8.16
C THR A 323 1.98 -1.98 -7.02
N THR A 324 3.23 -2.32 -7.34
CA THR A 324 4.21 -2.84 -6.38
C THR A 324 5.15 -1.73 -5.96
N THR A 325 5.31 -1.53 -4.64
CA THR A 325 6.13 -0.44 -4.09
C THR A 325 7.11 -0.95 -3.04
N THR A 326 8.09 -0.12 -2.67
CA THR A 326 9.02 -0.39 -1.57
C THR A 326 8.30 -0.23 -0.22
N TYR A 327 8.48 -1.18 0.68
CA TYR A 327 7.80 -1.23 1.98
C TYR A 327 8.63 -0.58 3.09
N VAL A 328 7.97 0.26 3.90
CA VAL A 328 8.56 0.93 5.07
C VAL A 328 8.97 -0.08 6.16
N GLU A 329 8.35 -1.23 6.21
CA GLU A 329 8.69 -2.36 7.10
C GLU A 329 10.10 -2.91 6.85
N SER A 330 10.71 -2.62 5.71
CA SER A 330 12.13 -2.87 5.45
C SER A 330 13.04 -2.24 6.50
N ALA A 331 12.59 -1.17 7.16
CA ALA A 331 13.27 -0.56 8.28
C ALA A 331 13.53 -1.55 9.44
N SER A 332 12.69 -2.57 9.61
CA SER A 332 12.88 -3.60 10.63
C SER A 332 14.13 -4.44 10.38
N GLY A 333 14.33 -4.90 9.15
CA GLY A 333 15.54 -5.63 8.77
C GLY A 333 16.79 -4.75 8.80
N VAL A 334 16.66 -3.49 8.38
CA VAL A 334 17.74 -2.50 8.48
C VAL A 334 18.18 -2.29 9.93
N THR A 335 17.22 -2.21 10.87
CA THR A 335 17.51 -2.09 12.31
C THR A 335 18.22 -3.33 12.87
N GLU A 336 18.00 -4.51 12.27
CA GLU A 336 18.73 -5.75 12.60
C GLU A 336 20.14 -5.81 12.02
N GLY A 337 20.57 -4.82 11.26
CA GLY A 337 21.88 -4.76 10.64
C GLY A 337 21.90 -5.13 9.16
N GLY A 338 20.75 -5.34 8.51
CA GLY A 338 20.66 -5.50 7.05
C GLY A 338 21.17 -4.27 6.31
N ARG A 339 22.08 -4.45 5.36
CA ARG A 339 22.74 -3.36 4.64
C ARG A 339 22.79 -3.60 3.15
N THR A 340 22.54 -4.81 2.71
CA THR A 340 22.78 -5.22 1.32
C THR A 340 21.57 -5.94 0.71
N GLY A 341 21.64 -6.17 -0.60
CA GLY A 341 20.64 -6.94 -1.32
C GLY A 341 20.49 -8.40 -0.85
N LEU A 342 21.39 -8.93 -0.01
CA LEU A 342 21.22 -10.27 0.54
C LEU A 342 20.04 -10.33 1.53
N THR A 343 19.81 -9.27 2.30
CA THR A 343 18.59 -9.11 3.12
C THR A 343 17.34 -9.18 2.24
N ALA A 344 17.31 -8.38 1.16
CA ALA A 344 16.19 -8.38 0.21
C ALA A 344 16.01 -9.76 -0.45
N ALA A 345 17.08 -10.38 -0.94
CA ALA A 345 17.01 -11.72 -1.55
C ALA A 345 16.47 -12.79 -0.58
N THR A 346 16.84 -12.72 0.70
CA THR A 346 16.30 -13.62 1.73
C THR A 346 14.79 -13.41 1.91
N THR A 347 14.36 -12.14 2.02
CA THR A 347 12.94 -11.78 2.11
C THR A 347 12.17 -12.28 0.89
N ALA A 348 12.71 -12.09 -0.32
CA ALA A 348 12.12 -12.53 -1.57
C ALA A 348 11.86 -14.05 -1.58
N VAL A 349 12.86 -14.85 -1.22
CA VAL A 349 12.73 -16.30 -1.16
C VAL A 349 11.64 -16.73 -0.16
N LEU A 350 11.54 -16.06 0.98
CA LEU A 350 10.50 -16.35 1.97
C LEU A 350 9.10 -16.00 1.44
N PHE A 351 8.93 -14.91 0.67
CA PHE A 351 7.66 -14.63 0.00
C PHE A 351 7.29 -15.73 -1.00
N LEU A 352 8.24 -16.20 -1.80
CA LEU A 352 8.00 -17.31 -2.74
C LEU A 352 7.55 -18.58 -2.00
N LEU A 353 8.23 -18.94 -0.92
CA LEU A 353 7.87 -20.11 -0.12
C LEU A 353 6.50 -19.95 0.57
N ALA A 354 6.15 -18.74 0.96
CA ALA A 354 4.87 -18.46 1.60
C ALA A 354 3.65 -18.73 0.70
N SER A 355 3.81 -18.71 -0.64
CA SER A 355 2.74 -19.06 -1.58
C SER A 355 2.19 -20.48 -1.38
N ILE A 356 3.01 -21.41 -0.87
CA ILE A 356 2.61 -22.78 -0.55
C ILE A 356 1.58 -22.82 0.58
N PHE A 357 1.60 -21.83 1.48
CA PHE A 357 0.66 -21.69 2.59
C PHE A 357 -0.59 -20.89 2.22
N SER A 358 -0.89 -20.76 0.94
CA SER A 358 -2.04 -19.99 0.44
C SER A 358 -3.38 -20.36 1.10
N PRO A 359 -3.75 -21.63 1.39
CA PRO A 359 -5.01 -21.92 2.05
C PRO A 359 -5.11 -21.33 3.45
N LEU A 360 -3.98 -21.27 4.17
CA LEU A 360 -3.92 -20.69 5.50
C LEU A 360 -4.16 -19.18 5.46
N PHE A 361 -3.46 -18.46 4.58
CA PHE A 361 -3.61 -17.01 4.46
C PHE A 361 -5.00 -16.59 4.00
N LEU A 362 -5.64 -17.38 3.11
CA LEU A 362 -6.98 -17.09 2.59
C LEU A 362 -8.11 -17.32 3.61
N THR A 363 -7.85 -18.08 4.67
CA THR A 363 -8.83 -18.31 5.73
C THR A 363 -8.84 -17.15 6.76
N ILE A 364 -7.83 -16.27 6.73
CA ILE A 364 -7.75 -15.13 7.64
C ILE A 364 -8.86 -14.13 7.29
N PRO A 365 -9.83 -13.88 8.22
CA PRO A 365 -10.98 -13.04 7.93
C PRO A 365 -10.62 -11.53 7.91
N SER A 366 -11.48 -10.73 7.29
CA SER A 366 -11.31 -9.28 7.20
C SER A 366 -11.22 -8.60 8.57
N PHE A 367 -11.94 -9.07 9.59
CA PHE A 367 -11.83 -8.51 10.94
C PHE A 367 -10.47 -8.78 11.61
N ALA A 368 -9.71 -9.78 11.16
CA ALA A 368 -8.36 -10.04 11.64
C ALA A 368 -7.30 -9.27 10.85
N THR A 369 -7.55 -8.95 9.58
CA THR A 369 -6.64 -8.13 8.75
C THR A 369 -6.84 -6.63 8.93
N ALA A 370 -8.04 -6.19 9.26
CA ALA A 370 -8.39 -4.78 9.46
C ALA A 370 -7.52 -4.06 10.51
N PRO A 371 -7.14 -4.67 11.67
CA PRO A 371 -6.20 -4.06 12.61
C PRO A 371 -4.88 -3.64 11.96
N ALA A 372 -4.38 -4.43 11.00
CA ALA A 372 -3.15 -4.10 10.27
C ALA A 372 -3.34 -2.83 9.42
N LEU A 373 -4.45 -2.72 8.68
CA LEU A 373 -4.76 -1.52 7.88
C LEU A 373 -4.85 -0.27 8.75
N ILE A 374 -5.50 -0.37 9.92
CA ILE A 374 -5.64 0.74 10.86
C ILE A 374 -4.26 1.18 11.39
N VAL A 375 -3.41 0.23 11.77
CA VAL A 375 -2.07 0.52 12.31
C VAL A 375 -1.13 1.05 11.23
N VAL A 376 -1.20 0.52 10.00
CA VAL A 376 -0.41 1.06 8.87
C VAL A 376 -0.84 2.48 8.55
N GLY A 377 -2.15 2.76 8.54
CA GLY A 377 -2.65 4.12 8.42
C GLY A 377 -2.08 5.05 9.51
N PHE A 378 -2.00 4.57 10.76
CA PHE A 378 -1.35 5.30 11.85
C PHE A 378 0.13 5.61 11.57
N TYR A 379 0.91 4.66 11.05
CA TYR A 379 2.31 4.92 10.72
C TYR A 379 2.48 6.02 9.66
N MET A 380 1.60 6.06 8.66
CA MET A 380 1.62 7.09 7.63
C MET A 380 1.26 8.48 8.18
N MET A 381 0.49 8.56 9.28
CA MET A 381 0.16 9.80 9.97
C MET A 381 1.39 10.53 10.52
N GLY A 382 2.51 9.86 10.74
CA GLY A 382 3.76 10.49 11.19
C GLY A 382 4.24 11.63 10.31
N ALA A 383 3.92 11.61 9.01
CA ALA A 383 4.25 12.67 8.07
C ALA A 383 3.56 14.03 8.38
N VAL A 384 2.52 14.04 9.22
CA VAL A 384 1.83 15.27 9.64
C VAL A 384 2.77 16.26 10.34
N ALA A 385 3.78 15.75 11.05
CA ALA A 385 4.77 16.59 11.74
C ALA A 385 5.64 17.42 10.78
N MET A 386 5.67 17.08 9.49
CA MET A 386 6.40 17.82 8.46
C MET A 386 5.56 18.93 7.81
N ILE A 387 4.29 19.06 8.19
CA ILE A 387 3.38 20.09 7.68
C ILE A 387 3.47 21.32 8.59
N ASN A 388 3.79 22.47 8.01
CA ASN A 388 3.76 23.73 8.75
C ASN A 388 2.32 24.28 8.80
N PHE A 389 1.64 24.09 9.92
CA PHE A 389 0.29 24.59 10.14
C PHE A 389 0.21 26.10 10.46
N ASP A 390 1.33 26.75 10.75
CA ASP A 390 1.37 28.20 11.00
C ASP A 390 1.28 29.00 9.68
N ASP A 391 1.70 28.42 8.56
CA ASP A 391 1.54 29.04 7.24
C ASP A 391 0.26 28.55 6.56
N MET A 392 -0.78 29.38 6.59
CA MET A 392 -2.10 29.08 6.01
C MET A 392 -2.05 28.75 4.51
N THR A 393 -1.03 29.21 3.78
CA THR A 393 -0.88 28.91 2.34
C THR A 393 -0.43 27.47 2.09
N ASP A 394 0.17 26.83 3.07
CA ASP A 394 0.53 25.41 3.08
C ASP A 394 -0.50 24.57 3.88
N ALA A 395 -0.95 25.08 5.03
CA ALA A 395 -1.81 24.37 5.96
C ALA A 395 -3.21 24.04 5.37
N ILE A 396 -3.86 25.03 4.74
CA ILE A 396 -5.20 24.81 4.16
C ILE A 396 -5.19 23.79 3.03
N PRO A 397 -4.29 23.84 2.04
CA PRO A 397 -4.18 22.79 1.01
C PRO A 397 -3.86 21.41 1.59
N ALA A 398 -2.97 21.35 2.58
CA ALA A 398 -2.62 20.09 3.26
C ALA A 398 -3.85 19.50 3.96
N PHE A 399 -4.60 20.32 4.71
CA PHE A 399 -5.83 19.89 5.37
C PHE A 399 -6.86 19.36 4.37
N LEU A 400 -7.09 20.07 3.25
CA LEU A 400 -8.03 19.64 2.21
C LEU A 400 -7.60 18.32 1.58
N THR A 401 -6.31 18.16 1.29
CA THR A 401 -5.74 16.90 0.78
C THR A 401 -6.05 15.73 1.72
N ILE A 402 -5.74 15.90 3.01
CA ILE A 402 -5.90 14.88 4.03
C ILE A 402 -7.38 14.52 4.24
N LEU A 403 -8.25 15.53 4.29
CA LEU A 403 -9.66 15.35 4.58
C LEU A 403 -10.42 14.69 3.43
N VAL A 404 -10.13 15.10 2.19
CA VAL A 404 -10.91 14.66 1.02
C VAL A 404 -10.64 13.18 0.70
N MET A 405 -9.42 12.67 0.88
CA MET A 405 -9.08 11.30 0.53
C MET A 405 -10.02 10.25 1.16
N PRO A 406 -10.19 10.19 2.49
CA PRO A 406 -11.12 9.23 3.09
C PRO A 406 -12.59 9.59 2.85
N LEU A 407 -12.98 10.86 2.85
CA LEU A 407 -14.39 11.26 2.73
C LEU A 407 -14.93 11.11 1.31
N ALA A 408 -14.11 11.38 0.28
CA ALA A 408 -14.48 11.12 -1.12
C ALA A 408 -14.20 9.67 -1.56
N TYR A 409 -13.66 8.85 -0.67
CA TYR A 409 -13.20 7.49 -0.98
C TYR A 409 -12.24 7.44 -2.18
N SER A 410 -11.40 8.47 -2.33
CA SER A 410 -10.54 8.67 -3.51
C SER A 410 -9.24 9.41 -3.18
N ILE A 411 -8.13 8.72 -3.36
CA ILE A 411 -6.79 9.31 -3.23
C ILE A 411 -6.57 10.38 -4.30
N SER A 412 -7.03 10.12 -5.54
CA SER A 412 -6.86 11.03 -6.66
C SER A 412 -7.57 12.38 -6.46
N GLU A 413 -8.76 12.37 -5.86
CA GLU A 413 -9.48 13.60 -5.54
C GLU A 413 -8.77 14.44 -4.48
N GLY A 414 -8.23 13.78 -3.45
CA GLY A 414 -7.44 14.47 -2.44
C GLY A 414 -6.18 15.12 -3.02
N ILE A 415 -5.45 14.41 -3.91
CA ILE A 415 -4.29 14.97 -4.61
C ILE A 415 -4.70 16.17 -5.48
N ALA A 416 -5.77 16.02 -6.28
CA ALA A 416 -6.23 17.06 -7.17
C ALA A 416 -6.60 18.35 -6.41
N ILE A 417 -7.41 18.23 -5.35
CA ILE A 417 -7.79 19.37 -4.51
C ILE A 417 -6.56 19.99 -3.83
N GLY A 418 -5.63 19.18 -3.35
CA GLY A 418 -4.39 19.65 -2.75
C GLY A 418 -3.55 20.49 -3.70
N VAL A 419 -3.28 19.97 -4.90
CA VAL A 419 -2.49 20.67 -5.93
C VAL A 419 -3.17 21.95 -6.37
N VAL A 420 -4.46 21.90 -6.68
CA VAL A 420 -5.24 23.05 -7.15
C VAL A 420 -5.30 24.13 -6.06
N SER A 421 -5.68 23.77 -4.84
CA SER A 421 -5.79 24.73 -3.73
C SER A 421 -4.44 25.34 -3.36
N TRP A 422 -3.36 24.55 -3.29
CA TRP A 422 -2.03 25.06 -2.98
C TRP A 422 -1.54 26.07 -4.03
N THR A 423 -1.69 25.74 -5.31
CA THR A 423 -1.26 26.60 -6.40
C THR A 423 -2.07 27.89 -6.42
N LEU A 424 -3.41 27.80 -6.35
CA LEU A 424 -4.28 28.98 -6.42
C LEU A 424 -4.14 29.88 -5.19
N ILE A 425 -4.07 29.33 -3.97
CA ILE A 425 -3.90 30.13 -2.76
C ILE A 425 -2.58 30.90 -2.81
N ASN A 426 -1.47 30.25 -3.18
CA ASN A 426 -0.18 30.92 -3.28
C ASN A 426 -0.10 31.94 -4.42
N LEU A 427 -0.79 31.68 -5.53
CA LEU A 427 -0.89 32.64 -6.64
C LEU A 427 -1.71 33.88 -6.23
N LEU A 428 -2.91 33.67 -5.68
CA LEU A 428 -3.83 34.75 -5.31
C LEU A 428 -3.34 35.58 -4.11
N SER A 429 -2.61 34.94 -3.18
CA SER A 429 -1.98 35.65 -2.05
C SER A 429 -0.71 36.40 -2.41
N GLY A 430 -0.25 36.34 -3.68
CA GLY A 430 0.98 36.98 -4.14
C GLY A 430 2.28 36.28 -3.71
N LYS A 431 2.19 35.09 -3.10
CA LYS A 431 3.35 34.34 -2.60
C LYS A 431 3.99 33.41 -3.65
N ALA A 432 3.55 33.45 -4.91
CA ALA A 432 4.01 32.56 -5.97
C ALA A 432 5.54 32.55 -6.16
N LYS A 433 6.21 33.73 -6.03
CA LYS A 433 7.67 33.85 -6.13
C LYS A 433 8.38 33.33 -4.87
N GLU A 434 7.83 33.62 -3.69
CA GLU A 434 8.37 33.17 -2.40
C GLU A 434 8.34 31.64 -2.30
N LYS A 435 7.20 31.03 -2.64
CA LYS A 435 6.98 29.59 -2.62
C LYS A 435 7.58 28.87 -3.84
N LYS A 436 8.15 29.59 -4.79
CA LYS A 436 8.80 29.05 -6.01
C LYS A 436 7.92 28.02 -6.72
N ILE A 437 6.66 28.39 -7.03
CA ILE A 437 5.73 27.50 -7.73
C ILE A 437 6.38 27.00 -9.03
N THR A 438 6.54 25.70 -9.15
CA THR A 438 7.20 25.10 -10.31
C THR A 438 6.28 25.10 -11.53
N PRO A 439 6.82 25.11 -12.78
CA PRO A 439 5.99 24.97 -13.97
C PRO A 439 5.11 23.72 -13.96
N LEU A 440 5.61 22.62 -13.38
CA LEU A 440 4.86 21.38 -13.21
C LEU A 440 3.58 21.59 -12.40
N MET A 441 3.65 22.35 -11.28
CA MET A 441 2.48 22.63 -10.44
C MET A 441 1.40 23.43 -11.19
N TYR A 442 1.77 24.37 -12.06
CA TYR A 442 0.81 25.06 -12.91
C TYR A 442 0.15 24.13 -13.92
N VAL A 443 0.95 23.27 -14.58
CA VAL A 443 0.43 22.27 -15.56
C VAL A 443 -0.55 21.33 -14.87
N LEU A 444 -0.19 20.77 -13.72
CA LEU A 444 -1.06 19.87 -12.95
C LEU A 444 -2.35 20.56 -12.51
N THR A 445 -2.26 21.82 -12.04
CA THR A 445 -3.44 22.61 -11.65
C THR A 445 -4.41 22.77 -12.81
N VAL A 446 -3.89 23.14 -13.99
CA VAL A 446 -4.72 23.27 -15.19
C VAL A 446 -5.35 21.93 -15.57
N LEU A 447 -4.58 20.84 -15.58
CA LEU A 447 -5.10 19.51 -15.90
C LEU A 447 -6.20 19.05 -14.93
N PHE A 448 -6.03 19.26 -13.61
CA PHE A 448 -7.07 18.91 -12.63
C PHE A 448 -8.31 19.79 -12.72
N ILE A 449 -8.16 21.10 -13.02
CA ILE A 449 -9.32 21.98 -13.27
C ILE A 449 -10.06 21.51 -14.53
N LEU A 450 -9.35 21.20 -15.61
CA LEU A 450 -9.96 20.68 -16.83
C LEU A 450 -10.69 19.35 -16.58
N LYS A 451 -10.11 18.47 -15.74
CA LYS A 451 -10.80 17.25 -15.28
C LYS A 451 -12.18 17.57 -14.69
N TYR A 452 -12.26 18.55 -13.77
CA TYR A 452 -13.54 18.88 -13.12
C TYR A 452 -14.55 19.59 -14.03
N ILE A 453 -14.10 20.17 -15.16
CA ILE A 453 -14.98 20.83 -16.12
C ILE A 453 -15.52 19.86 -17.17
N PHE A 454 -14.70 18.89 -17.60
CA PHE A 454 -14.99 18.06 -18.78
C PHE A 454 -15.25 16.58 -18.49
N LEU A 455 -14.92 16.11 -17.27
CA LEU A 455 -15.12 14.73 -16.81
C LEU A 455 -16.00 14.68 -15.56
#